data_436c8741186796acd9d64e2e6c592692
#
_entry.id   436c8741186796acd9d64e2e6c592692
#
_cell.length_a   1.000
_cell.length_b   1.000
_cell.length_c   1.000
_cell.angle_alpha   90.00
_cell.angle_beta   90.00
_cell.angle_gamma   90.00
#
_symmetry.space_group_name_H-M   'P 1'
#
loop_
_entity.id
_entity.type
_entity.pdbx_description
1 polymer ?
#
loop_
_entity_poly.entity_id
_entity_poly.type
_entity_poly.pdbx_seq_one_letter_code
_entity_poly.pdbx_strand_id
1 'polypeptide(L)'
;PLIVLTGGEPLIHYSDRDLLKFLEYAISVGFSVQFETNGTIDVDFAKFPIYKKCTFAVSVKLALSGEPAHKRINKKALKSLFSNASCFYKFVTTGEQIDEIKEILALQNGEVWCMPLARDQNELEYNAKNVVNLCIENGFNYSDRLHIRIWNDLDGV
;
A
#
# COMPACT_ATOMS: atom_id res chain seq x y z
N PRO A 1 10.22 -3.65 -16.80
CA PRO A 1 9.52 -4.61 -15.92
C PRO A 1 9.43 -4.06 -14.50
N LEU A 2 8.40 -4.48 -13.71
CA LEU A 2 8.18 -4.08 -12.33
C LEU A 2 8.56 -5.20 -11.37
N ILE A 3 9.36 -4.87 -10.36
CA ILE A 3 9.60 -5.73 -9.20
C ILE A 3 8.80 -5.18 -8.03
N VAL A 4 7.98 -6.02 -7.39
CA VAL A 4 7.21 -5.65 -6.20
C VAL A 4 7.83 -6.32 -4.98
N LEU A 5 8.26 -5.52 -4.02
CA LEU A 5 8.76 -5.94 -2.72
C LEU A 5 7.62 -5.86 -1.70
N THR A 6 7.23 -7.00 -1.19
CA THR A 6 6.10 -7.17 -0.26
C THR A 6 6.43 -8.24 0.79
N GLY A 7 5.48 -8.55 1.67
CA GLY A 7 5.61 -9.55 2.72
C GLY A 7 6.10 -8.93 4.04
N GLY A 8 5.34 -9.11 5.12
CA GLY A 8 5.54 -8.40 6.36
C GLY A 8 5.53 -6.88 6.14
N GLU A 9 6.56 -6.19 6.62
CA GLU A 9 6.82 -4.77 6.32
C GLU A 9 8.24 -4.64 5.73
N PRO A 10 8.38 -4.50 4.40
CA PRO A 10 9.70 -4.53 3.76
C PRO A 10 10.60 -3.36 4.20
N LEU A 11 10.02 -2.23 4.62
CA LEU A 11 10.80 -1.06 5.02
C LEU A 11 11.48 -1.18 6.39
N ILE A 12 11.22 -2.20 7.20
CA ILE A 12 12.03 -2.45 8.40
C ILE A 12 13.50 -2.75 8.04
N HIS A 13 13.73 -3.20 6.80
CA HIS A 13 15.05 -3.51 6.25
C HIS A 13 15.64 -2.38 5.39
N TYR A 14 15.04 -1.15 5.40
CA TYR A 14 15.45 -0.08 4.48
C TYR A 14 16.91 0.35 4.58
N SER A 15 17.62 0.05 5.70
CA SER A 15 19.04 0.31 5.86
C SER A 15 19.93 -0.91 5.62
N ASP A 16 19.34 -2.05 5.24
CA ASP A 16 20.08 -3.27 4.96
C ASP A 16 20.94 -3.12 3.71
N ARG A 17 22.21 -3.49 3.83
CA ARG A 17 23.22 -3.32 2.77
C ARG A 17 22.91 -4.14 1.52
N ASP A 18 22.37 -5.34 1.68
CA ASP A 18 22.13 -6.22 0.54
C ASP A 18 20.84 -5.81 -0.18
N LEU A 19 19.83 -5.30 0.54
CA LEU A 19 18.66 -4.67 -0.07
C LEU A 19 19.06 -3.44 -0.88
N LEU A 20 19.92 -2.57 -0.35
CA LEU A 20 20.41 -1.38 -1.07
C LEU A 20 21.15 -1.76 -2.36
N LYS A 21 22.05 -2.73 -2.32
CA LYS A 21 22.75 -3.23 -3.52
C LYS A 21 21.78 -3.83 -4.55
N PHE A 22 20.77 -4.57 -4.07
CA PHE A 22 19.74 -5.12 -4.93
C PHE A 22 18.96 -4.00 -5.65
N LEU A 23 18.54 -2.94 -4.94
CA LEU A 23 17.84 -1.80 -5.52
C LEU A 23 18.71 -1.08 -6.55
N GLU A 24 19.98 -0.81 -6.23
CA GLU A 24 20.94 -0.18 -7.16
C GLU A 24 21.07 -1.01 -8.45
N TYR A 25 21.26 -2.32 -8.31
CA TYR A 25 21.37 -3.21 -9.47
C TYR A 25 20.08 -3.26 -10.27
N ALA A 26 18.93 -3.54 -9.65
CA ALA A 26 17.65 -3.66 -10.34
C ALA A 26 17.31 -2.40 -11.14
N ILE A 27 17.48 -1.22 -10.53
CA ILE A 27 17.21 0.06 -11.20
C ILE A 27 18.24 0.31 -12.32
N SER A 28 19.52 -0.05 -12.13
CA SER A 28 20.57 0.15 -13.14
C SER A 28 20.33 -0.66 -14.43
N VAL A 29 19.68 -1.82 -14.30
CA VAL A 29 19.34 -2.68 -15.45
C VAL A 29 17.92 -2.45 -15.99
N GLY A 30 17.24 -1.37 -15.54
CA GLY A 30 15.97 -0.90 -16.12
C GLY A 30 14.71 -1.47 -15.50
N PHE A 31 14.77 -2.06 -14.29
CA PHE A 31 13.57 -2.41 -13.55
C PHE A 31 13.01 -1.21 -12.79
N SER A 32 11.68 -1.08 -12.77
CA SER A 32 10.97 -0.28 -11.77
C SER A 32 10.82 -1.11 -10.50
N VAL A 33 10.95 -0.47 -9.33
CA VAL A 33 10.78 -1.14 -8.03
C VAL A 33 9.66 -0.48 -7.25
N GLN A 34 8.72 -1.30 -6.78
CA GLN A 34 7.61 -0.87 -5.93
C GLN A 34 7.67 -1.58 -4.59
N PHE A 35 7.50 -0.82 -3.52
CA PHE A 35 7.31 -1.35 -2.17
C PHE A 35 5.82 -1.37 -1.83
N GLU A 36 5.32 -2.49 -1.31
CA GLU A 36 4.05 -2.54 -0.58
C GLU A 36 4.34 -2.38 0.90
N THR A 37 3.99 -1.25 1.48
CA THR A 37 4.28 -0.88 2.87
C THR A 37 3.04 -0.48 3.63
N ASN A 38 3.01 -0.70 4.94
CA ASN A 38 1.95 -0.19 5.81
C ASN A 38 2.09 1.31 6.15
N GLY A 39 3.19 1.95 5.72
CA GLY A 39 3.43 3.37 5.92
C GLY A 39 3.86 3.77 7.33
N THR A 40 4.28 2.83 8.17
CA THR A 40 4.68 3.12 9.57
C THR A 40 6.16 3.42 9.74
N ILE A 41 6.99 3.09 8.77
CA ILE A 41 8.44 3.26 8.81
C ILE A 41 8.86 4.59 8.17
N ASP A 42 9.57 5.42 8.94
CA ASP A 42 10.14 6.69 8.48
C ASP A 42 11.51 6.44 7.83
N VAL A 43 11.51 6.38 6.50
CA VAL A 43 12.73 6.16 5.70
C VAL A 43 13.58 7.44 5.69
N ASP A 44 14.87 7.32 5.95
CA ASP A 44 15.83 8.41 5.80
C ASP A 44 16.24 8.60 4.32
N PHE A 45 15.46 9.36 3.57
CA PHE A 45 15.69 9.65 2.16
C PHE A 45 16.95 10.52 1.90
N ALA A 46 17.49 11.20 2.90
CA ALA A 46 18.74 11.94 2.78
C ALA A 46 19.92 10.98 2.78
N LYS A 47 19.89 10.01 3.69
CA LYS A 47 20.94 9.00 3.82
C LYS A 47 20.83 7.91 2.73
N PHE A 48 19.63 7.57 2.31
CA PHE A 48 19.35 6.50 1.35
C PHE A 48 18.56 7.02 0.13
N PRO A 49 19.18 7.86 -0.72
CA PRO A 49 18.48 8.53 -1.84
C PRO A 49 17.98 7.58 -2.92
N ILE A 50 18.39 6.32 -2.95
CA ILE A 50 17.94 5.30 -3.90
C ILE A 50 16.42 5.10 -3.83
N TYR A 51 15.81 5.22 -2.64
CA TYR A 51 14.38 5.08 -2.43
C TYR A 51 13.54 6.15 -3.13
N LYS A 52 14.12 7.32 -3.49
CA LYS A 52 13.44 8.35 -4.30
C LYS A 52 13.12 7.88 -5.72
N LYS A 53 13.79 6.81 -6.18
CA LYS A 53 13.57 6.18 -7.49
C LYS A 53 12.56 5.04 -7.45
N CYS A 54 12.08 4.68 -6.26
CA CYS A 54 11.09 3.63 -6.05
C CYS A 54 9.67 4.21 -5.96
N THR A 55 8.67 3.36 -6.20
CA THR A 55 7.26 3.66 -5.97
C THR A 55 6.80 2.98 -4.67
N PHE A 56 5.88 3.62 -3.94
CA PHE A 56 5.34 3.06 -2.70
C PHE A 56 3.82 2.95 -2.77
N ALA A 57 3.32 1.71 -2.74
CA ALA A 57 1.92 1.40 -2.49
C ALA A 57 1.71 1.38 -0.97
N VAL A 58 1.18 2.48 -0.42
CA VAL A 58 1.07 2.70 1.02
C VAL A 58 -0.27 2.16 1.52
N SER A 59 -0.23 0.97 2.11
CA SER A 59 -1.41 0.27 2.62
C SER A 59 -1.60 0.52 4.12
N VAL A 60 -1.99 1.74 4.48
CA VAL A 60 -2.33 2.07 5.87
C VAL A 60 -3.49 1.18 6.33
N LYS A 61 -3.27 0.48 7.45
CA LYS A 61 -4.31 -0.39 8.01
C LYS A 61 -5.44 0.45 8.58
N LEU A 62 -6.68 0.09 8.23
CA LEU A 62 -7.89 0.69 8.80
C LEU A 62 -8.27 0.02 10.14
N ALA A 63 -9.19 0.61 10.89
CA ALA A 63 -9.61 0.11 12.20
C ALA A 63 -10.14 -1.34 12.16
N LEU A 64 -10.71 -1.74 11.02
CA LEU A 64 -11.17 -3.11 10.79
C LEU A 64 -10.05 -4.17 10.89
N SER A 65 -8.78 -3.77 10.83
CA SER A 65 -7.63 -4.66 11.08
C SER A 65 -7.46 -5.07 12.55
N GLY A 66 -8.16 -4.39 13.48
CA GLY A 66 -8.01 -4.58 14.92
C GLY A 66 -6.78 -3.90 15.54
N GLU A 67 -5.90 -3.31 14.73
CA GLU A 67 -4.73 -2.60 15.21
C GLU A 67 -5.11 -1.19 15.71
N PRO A 68 -4.61 -0.75 16.89
CA PRO A 68 -4.89 0.59 17.40
C PRO A 68 -4.24 1.68 16.53
N ALA A 69 -4.89 2.84 16.41
CA ALA A 69 -4.49 3.94 15.53
C ALA A 69 -3.02 4.37 15.70
N HIS A 70 -2.52 4.43 16.94
CA HIS A 70 -1.12 4.84 17.22
C HIS A 70 -0.06 3.85 16.69
N LYS A 71 -0.43 2.60 16.40
CA LYS A 71 0.48 1.60 15.78
C LYS A 71 0.40 1.59 14.25
N ARG A 72 -0.77 1.91 13.67
CA ARG A 72 -1.00 1.81 12.23
C ARG A 72 -0.90 3.13 11.48
N ILE A 73 -0.89 4.28 12.16
CA ILE A 73 -0.80 5.60 11.56
C ILE A 73 0.43 6.33 12.07
N ASN A 74 1.44 6.46 11.21
CA ASN A 74 2.63 7.27 11.48
C ASN A 74 2.63 8.49 10.55
N LYS A 75 2.11 9.62 11.04
CA LYS A 75 2.02 10.88 10.28
C LYS A 75 3.37 11.34 9.73
N LYS A 76 4.46 11.16 10.49
CA LYS A 76 5.80 11.55 10.05
C LYS A 76 6.27 10.71 8.88
N ALA A 77 6.12 9.38 8.98
CA ALA A 77 6.47 8.45 7.91
C ALA A 77 5.68 8.71 6.62
N LEU A 78 4.35 8.91 6.73
CA LEU A 78 3.49 9.24 5.60
C LEU A 78 3.95 10.52 4.90
N LYS A 79 4.16 11.60 5.65
CA LYS A 79 4.67 12.86 5.06
C LYS A 79 6.04 12.68 4.41
N SER A 80 6.94 11.94 5.03
CA SER A 80 8.28 11.66 4.50
C SER A 80 8.20 10.91 3.17
N LEU A 81 7.43 9.83 3.09
CA LEU A 81 7.23 9.04 1.88
C LEU A 81 6.67 9.89 0.73
N PHE A 82 5.51 10.52 0.95
CA PHE A 82 4.81 11.29 -0.09
C PHE A 82 5.55 12.56 -0.53
N SER A 83 6.46 13.11 0.29
CA SER A 83 7.26 14.27 -0.06
C SER A 83 8.53 13.92 -0.85
N ASN A 84 8.98 12.67 -0.83
CA ASN A 84 10.29 12.29 -1.37
C ASN A 84 10.23 11.28 -2.51
N ALA A 85 9.10 10.56 -2.68
CA ALA A 85 8.98 9.49 -3.67
C ALA A 85 7.60 9.48 -4.33
N SER A 86 7.46 8.66 -5.38
CA SER A 86 6.16 8.37 -5.99
C SER A 86 5.37 7.46 -5.05
N CYS A 87 4.21 7.91 -4.58
CA CYS A 87 3.38 7.19 -3.62
C CYS A 87 1.91 7.22 -4.01
N PHE A 88 1.19 6.16 -3.69
CA PHE A 88 -0.26 6.11 -3.71
C PHE A 88 -0.76 5.27 -2.52
N TYR A 89 -1.98 5.56 -2.07
CA TYR A 89 -2.63 4.75 -1.04
C TYR A 89 -3.30 3.53 -1.63
N LYS A 90 -3.23 2.40 -0.91
CA LYS A 90 -3.94 1.16 -1.21
C LYS A 90 -4.70 0.72 0.03
N PHE A 91 -6.00 1.05 0.11
CA PHE A 91 -6.84 0.69 1.25
C PHE A 91 -7.59 -0.61 1.00
N VAL A 92 -7.50 -1.55 1.94
CA VAL A 92 -8.36 -2.74 1.98
C VAL A 92 -9.58 -2.39 2.82
N THR A 93 -10.79 -2.45 2.25
CA THR A 93 -12.02 -1.93 2.84
C THR A 93 -13.24 -2.78 2.48
N THR A 94 -14.30 -2.70 3.27
CA THR A 94 -15.64 -3.25 2.93
C THR A 94 -16.52 -2.26 2.17
N GLY A 95 -16.03 -1.02 1.99
CA GLY A 95 -16.80 0.09 1.42
C GLY A 95 -17.42 1.04 2.46
N GLU A 96 -17.29 0.75 3.74
CA GLU A 96 -17.91 1.54 4.83
C GLU A 96 -16.94 2.48 5.55
N GLN A 97 -15.62 2.39 5.26
CA GLN A 97 -14.58 3.10 6.01
C GLN A 97 -14.20 4.46 5.41
N ILE A 98 -15.12 5.13 4.72
CA ILE A 98 -14.82 6.40 4.02
C ILE A 98 -14.33 7.50 4.95
N ASP A 99 -14.91 7.65 6.14
CA ASP A 99 -14.54 8.70 7.08
C ASP A 99 -13.11 8.50 7.56
N GLU A 100 -12.71 7.27 7.88
CA GLU A 100 -11.35 6.94 8.29
C GLU A 100 -10.34 7.17 7.14
N ILE A 101 -10.69 6.81 5.91
CA ILE A 101 -9.87 7.10 4.73
C ILE A 101 -9.67 8.62 4.60
N LYS A 102 -10.74 9.42 4.73
CA LYS A 102 -10.66 10.89 4.68
C LYS A 102 -9.81 11.47 5.81
N GLU A 103 -9.88 10.91 7.01
CA GLU A 103 -8.99 11.30 8.14
C GLU A 103 -7.52 11.07 7.80
N ILE A 104 -7.17 9.92 7.19
CA ILE A 104 -5.80 9.64 6.76
C ILE A 104 -5.36 10.61 5.65
N LEU A 105 -6.21 10.87 4.66
CA LEU A 105 -5.94 11.83 3.59
C LEU A 105 -5.77 13.25 4.09
N ALA A 106 -6.46 13.65 5.17
CA ALA A 106 -6.27 14.93 5.82
C ALA A 106 -4.89 15.07 6.50
N LEU A 107 -4.25 13.97 6.90
CA LEU A 107 -2.88 13.97 7.42
C LEU A 107 -1.85 14.14 6.31
N GLN A 108 -2.06 13.44 5.21
CA GLN A 108 -1.25 13.47 3.99
C GLN A 108 -2.12 13.07 2.81
N ASN A 109 -2.31 13.99 1.87
CA ASN A 109 -3.09 13.72 0.65
C ASN A 109 -2.30 12.87 -0.35
N GLY A 110 -3.02 12.11 -1.19
CA GLY A 110 -2.44 11.28 -2.24
C GLY A 110 -3.49 10.57 -3.09
N GLU A 111 -3.07 9.98 -4.19
CA GLU A 111 -3.91 9.12 -5.02
C GLU A 111 -4.38 7.89 -4.21
N VAL A 112 -5.64 7.48 -4.40
CA VAL A 112 -6.26 6.41 -3.62
C VAL A 112 -6.70 5.26 -4.53
N TRP A 113 -6.32 4.05 -4.13
CA TRP A 113 -6.80 2.78 -4.65
C TRP A 113 -7.50 2.01 -3.54
N CYS A 114 -8.75 1.63 -3.74
CA CYS A 114 -9.49 0.79 -2.79
C CYS A 114 -9.60 -0.63 -3.33
N MET A 115 -9.37 -1.59 -2.43
CA MET A 115 -9.42 -3.01 -2.71
C MET A 115 -10.43 -3.66 -1.75
N PRO A 116 -11.37 -4.49 -2.23
CA PRO A 116 -12.32 -5.16 -1.34
C PRO A 116 -11.61 -6.10 -0.35
N LEU A 117 -12.01 -6.02 0.91
CA LEU A 117 -11.64 -7.01 1.91
C LEU A 117 -12.30 -8.34 1.54
N ALA A 118 -11.50 -9.38 1.37
CA ALA A 118 -12.01 -10.72 1.08
C ALA A 118 -10.97 -11.78 1.40
N ARG A 119 -11.40 -12.97 1.84
CA ARG A 119 -10.61 -14.18 1.99
C ARG A 119 -10.95 -15.21 0.92
N ASP A 120 -12.18 -15.13 0.39
CA ASP A 120 -12.70 -16.03 -0.64
C ASP A 120 -13.57 -15.26 -1.66
N GLN A 121 -14.06 -15.98 -2.69
CA GLN A 121 -14.89 -15.41 -3.75
C GLN A 121 -16.22 -14.84 -3.24
N ASN A 122 -16.84 -15.46 -2.22
CA ASN A 122 -18.12 -15.00 -1.68
C ASN A 122 -17.96 -13.66 -0.97
N GLU A 123 -16.93 -13.53 -0.11
CA GLU A 123 -16.60 -12.26 0.53
C GLU A 123 -16.21 -11.20 -0.52
N LEU A 124 -15.49 -11.59 -1.57
CA LEU A 124 -15.10 -10.68 -2.65
C LEU A 124 -16.33 -10.14 -3.39
N GLU A 125 -17.27 -10.98 -3.79
CA GLU A 125 -18.49 -10.57 -4.47
C GLU A 125 -19.35 -9.67 -3.59
N TYR A 126 -19.47 -10.01 -2.29
CA TYR A 126 -20.24 -9.23 -1.34
C TYR A 126 -19.68 -7.81 -1.16
N ASN A 127 -18.37 -7.66 -1.00
CA ASN A 127 -17.74 -6.38 -0.73
C ASN A 127 -17.43 -5.57 -2.01
N ALA A 128 -17.19 -6.22 -3.15
CA ALA A 128 -16.74 -5.56 -4.37
C ALA A 128 -17.70 -4.44 -4.82
N LYS A 129 -19.00 -4.67 -4.78
CA LYS A 129 -20.01 -3.67 -5.19
C LYS A 129 -19.95 -2.42 -4.32
N ASN A 130 -19.83 -2.59 -3.01
CA ASN A 130 -19.77 -1.48 -2.06
C ASN A 130 -18.48 -0.67 -2.26
N VAL A 131 -17.34 -1.37 -2.49
CA VAL A 131 -16.06 -0.72 -2.74
C VAL A 131 -16.04 0.01 -4.08
N VAL A 132 -16.65 -0.54 -5.13
CA VAL A 132 -16.80 0.17 -6.42
C VAL A 132 -17.64 1.44 -6.25
N ASN A 133 -18.76 1.38 -5.53
CA ASN A 133 -19.60 2.55 -5.27
C ASN A 133 -18.80 3.61 -4.47
N LEU A 134 -18.09 3.20 -3.41
CA LEU A 134 -17.19 4.09 -2.66
C LEU A 134 -16.19 4.80 -3.59
N CYS A 135 -15.59 4.07 -4.52
CA CYS A 135 -14.63 4.63 -5.48
C CYS A 135 -15.27 5.66 -6.40
N ILE A 136 -16.44 5.33 -6.97
CA ILE A 136 -17.18 6.23 -7.88
C ILE A 136 -17.57 7.53 -7.17
N GLU A 137 -18.12 7.43 -5.96
CA GLU A 137 -18.61 8.59 -5.18
C GLU A 137 -17.49 9.52 -4.73
N ASN A 138 -16.28 9.01 -4.54
CA ASN A 138 -15.16 9.78 -3.99
C ASN A 138 -14.02 10.04 -5.00
N GLY A 139 -14.15 9.58 -6.25
CA GLY A 139 -13.12 9.74 -7.27
C GLY A 139 -11.86 8.91 -6.98
N PHE A 140 -12.02 7.74 -6.34
CA PHE A 140 -10.93 6.81 -6.06
C PHE A 140 -10.81 5.75 -7.14
N ASN A 141 -9.64 5.12 -7.23
CA ASN A 141 -9.41 3.99 -8.11
C ASN A 141 -9.82 2.69 -7.41
N TYR A 142 -10.28 1.73 -8.21
CA TYR A 142 -10.61 0.37 -7.74
C TYR A 142 -9.50 -0.60 -8.12
N SER A 143 -9.12 -1.48 -7.19
CA SER A 143 -8.21 -2.60 -7.41
C SER A 143 -8.87 -3.90 -6.98
N ASP A 144 -8.93 -4.88 -7.88
CA ASP A 144 -9.52 -6.17 -7.59
C ASP A 144 -8.52 -7.15 -6.96
N ARG A 145 -9.03 -8.24 -6.38
CA ARG A 145 -8.26 -9.39 -5.90
C ARG A 145 -8.31 -10.51 -6.92
N LEU A 146 -7.58 -10.33 -8.02
CA LEU A 146 -7.61 -11.25 -9.15
C LEU A 146 -7.28 -12.70 -8.76
N HIS A 147 -6.33 -12.91 -7.83
CA HIS A 147 -5.99 -14.23 -7.33
C HIS A 147 -7.18 -14.92 -6.66
N ILE A 148 -7.98 -14.21 -5.86
CA ILE A 148 -9.20 -14.77 -5.25
C ILE A 148 -10.24 -15.09 -6.33
N ARG A 149 -10.38 -14.25 -7.36
CA ARG A 149 -11.32 -14.54 -8.47
C ARG A 149 -10.97 -15.79 -9.24
N ILE A 150 -9.68 -16.11 -9.39
CA ILE A 150 -9.23 -17.24 -10.20
C ILE A 150 -9.11 -18.51 -9.35
N TRP A 151 -8.53 -18.40 -8.15
CA TRP A 151 -8.16 -19.54 -7.32
C TRP A 151 -8.89 -19.63 -5.97
N ASN A 152 -9.86 -18.72 -5.70
CA ASN A 152 -10.60 -18.63 -4.46
C ASN A 152 -9.64 -18.45 -3.25
N ASP A 153 -9.71 -19.33 -2.27
CA ASP A 153 -8.92 -19.34 -1.03
C ASP A 153 -7.63 -20.16 -1.12
N LEU A 154 -7.19 -20.53 -2.34
CA LEU A 154 -5.98 -21.31 -2.52
C LEU A 154 -4.73 -20.47 -2.23
N ASP A 155 -3.90 -20.96 -1.30
CA ASP A 155 -2.63 -20.32 -0.96
C ASP A 155 -1.49 -20.67 -1.94
N GLY A 156 -0.59 -19.71 -2.15
CA GLY A 156 0.66 -19.93 -2.89
C GLY A 156 0.53 -19.91 -4.43
N VAL A 157 -0.51 -19.26 -4.95
CA VAL A 157 -0.79 -19.10 -6.38
C VAL A 157 -0.54 -17.66 -6.84
#